data_247b6b12eb0175b254e58407a79b51ee
#
_entry.id   247b6b12eb0175b254e58407a79b51ee
#
_cell.length_a   1.000
_cell.length_b   1.000
_cell.length_c   1.000
_cell.angle_alpha   90.00
_cell.angle_beta   90.00
_cell.angle_gamma   90.00
#
_symmetry.space_group_name_H-M   'P 1'
#
loop_
_entity.id
_entity.type
_entity.pdbx_description
1 polymer ?
#
loop_
_entity_poly.entity_id
_entity_poly.type
_entity_poly.pdbx_seq_one_letter_code
_entity_poly.pdbx_strand_id
1 'polypeptide(L)'
;LVGSEMCIRDRSGINRLSFGLQSANNQELKMLGRIHSYEDFLESYDAARKAGFENINVDVMSALPAQTVISYEITLKNVLRLKPEHISAYSLMIEKDTPFYERYSEDEYIRAAGGKPKYLPSEEEERRMYKLTKELLAEHGYNRYEISNYAREGYECKHNVGYWRRENYIGMGIGASSLFENTRFHNTCLLYTSPSPRDMRRS
;
A
#
# COMPACT_ATOMS: atom_id res chain seq x y z
N LEU A 1 -1.63 -20.46 -20.13
CA LEU A 1 -1.90 -19.05 -19.75
C LEU A 1 -0.62 -18.23 -19.62
N VAL A 2 0.53 -18.80 -19.23
CA VAL A 2 1.80 -18.09 -19.02
C VAL A 2 2.32 -17.34 -20.27
N GLY A 3 2.07 -17.87 -21.46
CA GLY A 3 2.52 -17.24 -22.71
C GLY A 3 1.71 -16.00 -23.13
N SER A 4 0.40 -15.98 -22.83
CA SER A 4 -0.48 -14.84 -23.20
C SER A 4 -0.27 -13.64 -22.28
N GLU A 5 -0.01 -13.87 -21.00
CA GLU A 5 0.25 -12.80 -20.01
C GLU A 5 1.59 -12.11 -20.25
N MET A 6 2.63 -12.84 -20.63
CA MET A 6 3.90 -12.25 -21.08
C MET A 6 3.72 -11.35 -22.30
N CYS A 7 2.94 -11.78 -23.29
CA CYS A 7 2.67 -10.96 -24.48
C CYS A 7 1.90 -9.66 -24.16
N ILE A 8 0.96 -9.69 -23.21
CA ILE A 8 0.23 -8.50 -22.78
C ILE A 8 1.18 -7.54 -22.05
N ARG A 9 2.01 -8.04 -21.14
CA ARG A 9 3.01 -7.26 -20.43
C ARG A 9 3.96 -6.54 -21.40
N ASP A 10 4.55 -7.28 -22.32
CA ASP A 10 5.54 -6.74 -23.24
C ASP A 10 4.95 -5.69 -24.20
N ARG A 11 3.70 -5.89 -24.63
CA ARG A 11 2.98 -4.92 -25.47
C ARG A 11 2.55 -3.67 -24.72
N SER A 12 2.23 -3.79 -23.41
CA SER A 12 1.76 -2.70 -22.59
C SER A 12 2.88 -1.93 -21.88
N GLY A 13 4.13 -2.40 -21.95
CA GLY A 13 5.27 -1.79 -21.29
C GLY A 13 5.20 -1.84 -19.75
N ILE A 14 4.40 -2.76 -19.18
CA ILE A 14 4.30 -2.95 -17.73
C ILE A 14 5.58 -3.62 -17.24
N ASN A 15 6.34 -2.93 -16.40
CA ASN A 15 7.61 -3.41 -15.88
C ASN A 15 7.67 -3.47 -14.33
N ARG A 16 6.60 -3.08 -13.63
CA ARG A 16 6.52 -3.10 -12.17
C ARG A 16 5.17 -3.62 -11.72
N LEU A 17 5.17 -4.49 -10.70
CA LEU A 17 3.97 -4.97 -10.03
C LEU A 17 3.96 -4.53 -8.57
N SER A 18 2.76 -4.36 -8.00
CA SER A 18 2.55 -4.13 -6.58
C SER A 18 1.54 -5.13 -6.04
N PHE A 19 1.94 -5.86 -4.99
CA PHE A 19 1.11 -6.86 -4.33
C PHE A 19 0.68 -6.36 -2.95
N GLY A 20 -0.62 -6.29 -2.73
CA GLY A 20 -1.20 -5.97 -1.43
C GLY A 20 -1.26 -7.17 -0.51
N LEU A 21 -0.12 -7.61 0.05
CA LEU A 21 -0.07 -8.69 1.02
C LEU A 21 -0.75 -8.31 2.33
N GLN A 22 -0.41 -7.16 2.88
CA GLN A 22 -0.83 -6.58 4.15
C GLN A 22 -0.29 -7.31 5.39
N SER A 23 -0.41 -8.64 5.49
CA SER A 23 0.12 -9.46 6.56
C SER A 23 0.42 -10.87 6.07
N ALA A 24 1.44 -11.52 6.64
CA ALA A 24 1.70 -12.94 6.46
C ALA A 24 0.92 -13.83 7.46
N ASN A 25 0.03 -13.24 8.26
CA ASN A 25 -0.84 -13.94 9.19
C ASN A 25 -2.27 -14.00 8.63
N ASN A 26 -2.76 -15.21 8.32
CA ASN A 26 -4.08 -15.41 7.74
C ASN A 26 -5.24 -14.94 8.64
N GLN A 27 -5.05 -14.88 9.97
CA GLN A 27 -6.06 -14.33 10.87
C GLN A 27 -6.14 -12.80 10.74
N GLU A 28 -4.99 -12.11 10.64
CA GLU A 28 -4.94 -10.66 10.39
C GLU A 28 -5.55 -10.32 9.03
N LEU A 29 -5.29 -11.13 7.98
CA LEU A 29 -5.91 -10.96 6.66
C LEU A 29 -7.44 -11.09 6.71
N LYS A 30 -7.95 -12.10 7.43
CA LYS A 30 -9.41 -12.25 7.63
C LYS A 30 -10.03 -11.08 8.37
N MET A 31 -9.35 -10.52 9.36
CA MET A 31 -9.81 -9.34 10.10
C MET A 31 -9.87 -8.10 9.20
N LEU A 32 -8.95 -7.98 8.24
CA LEU A 32 -8.97 -6.95 7.20
C LEU A 32 -10.04 -7.18 6.13
N GLY A 33 -10.77 -8.29 6.17
CA GLY A 33 -11.73 -8.66 5.13
C GLY A 33 -11.07 -9.09 3.81
N ARG A 34 -9.80 -9.50 3.85
CA ARG A 34 -9.11 -9.99 2.66
C ARG A 34 -9.60 -11.40 2.31
N ILE A 35 -9.80 -11.64 1.02
CA ILE A 35 -10.25 -12.94 0.48
C ILE A 35 -9.08 -13.88 0.23
N HIS A 36 -7.87 -13.35 0.04
CA HIS A 36 -6.66 -14.14 -0.20
C HIS A 36 -5.99 -14.55 1.12
N SER A 37 -5.31 -15.66 1.09
CA SER A 37 -4.41 -16.14 2.14
C SER A 37 -2.95 -15.72 1.85
N TYR A 38 -2.06 -15.95 2.81
CA TYR A 38 -0.63 -15.78 2.60
C TYR A 38 -0.09 -16.75 1.53
N GLU A 39 -0.64 -17.96 1.47
CA GLU A 39 -0.31 -18.99 0.49
C GLU A 39 -0.69 -18.54 -0.93
N ASP A 40 -1.88 -17.98 -1.14
CA ASP A 40 -2.33 -17.44 -2.42
C ASP A 40 -1.43 -16.28 -2.90
N PHE A 41 -0.98 -15.46 -1.95
CA PHE A 41 0.00 -14.41 -2.24
C PHE A 41 1.33 -15.00 -2.71
N LEU A 42 1.85 -16.04 -2.04
CA LEU A 42 3.11 -16.69 -2.43
C LEU A 42 3.03 -17.28 -3.84
N GLU A 43 1.93 -17.94 -4.18
CA GLU A 43 1.70 -18.47 -5.53
C GLU A 43 1.70 -17.35 -6.58
N SER A 44 0.99 -16.24 -6.27
CA SER A 44 0.94 -15.07 -7.17
C SER A 44 2.29 -14.40 -7.35
N TYR A 45 3.06 -14.28 -6.26
CA TYR A 45 4.40 -13.71 -6.27
C TYR A 45 5.37 -14.56 -7.11
N ASP A 46 5.35 -15.88 -6.91
CA ASP A 46 6.16 -16.82 -7.69
C ASP A 46 5.78 -16.80 -9.18
N ALA A 47 4.49 -16.75 -9.50
CA ALA A 47 4.01 -16.61 -10.87
C ALA A 47 4.53 -15.31 -11.53
N ALA A 48 4.53 -14.19 -10.81
CA ALA A 48 5.08 -12.93 -11.29
C ALA A 48 6.60 -13.03 -11.56
N ARG A 49 7.36 -13.67 -10.67
CA ARG A 49 8.80 -13.91 -10.88
C ARG A 49 9.06 -14.81 -12.08
N LYS A 50 8.29 -15.89 -12.23
CA LYS A 50 8.37 -16.79 -13.40
C LYS A 50 8.00 -16.08 -14.71
N ALA A 51 7.11 -15.11 -14.66
CA ALA A 51 6.77 -14.25 -15.79
C ALA A 51 7.84 -13.18 -16.10
N GLY A 52 8.95 -13.14 -15.35
CA GLY A 52 10.08 -12.25 -15.59
C GLY A 52 9.92 -10.82 -15.04
N PHE A 53 9.05 -10.61 -14.06
CA PHE A 53 9.02 -9.32 -13.36
C PHE A 53 10.18 -9.20 -12.38
N GLU A 54 11.04 -8.20 -12.59
CA GLU A 54 12.21 -7.91 -11.76
C GLU A 54 12.01 -6.71 -10.82
N ASN A 55 10.86 -6.02 -10.91
CA ASN A 55 10.51 -4.91 -10.05
C ASN A 55 9.15 -5.17 -9.40
N ILE A 56 9.18 -5.72 -8.20
CA ILE A 56 7.98 -6.08 -7.44
C ILE A 56 7.97 -5.31 -6.12
N ASN A 57 6.84 -4.66 -5.86
CA ASN A 57 6.52 -4.08 -4.58
C ASN A 57 5.61 -5.02 -3.77
N VAL A 58 5.83 -5.08 -2.47
CA VAL A 58 4.95 -5.75 -1.52
C VAL A 58 4.47 -4.74 -0.48
N ASP A 59 3.14 -4.60 -0.36
CA ASP A 59 2.53 -3.74 0.65
C ASP A 59 2.30 -4.54 1.94
N VAL A 60 2.70 -3.98 3.07
CA VAL A 60 2.46 -4.53 4.41
C VAL A 60 1.84 -3.47 5.31
N MET A 61 0.98 -3.91 6.22
CA MET A 61 0.29 -3.04 7.17
C MET A 61 0.69 -3.36 8.60
N SER A 62 1.03 -2.32 9.36
CA SER A 62 1.20 -2.38 10.80
C SER A 62 -0.05 -1.86 11.53
N ALA A 63 -0.06 -2.04 12.83
CA ALA A 63 -1.12 -1.60 13.74
C ALA A 63 -2.52 -2.17 13.41
N LEU A 64 -2.56 -3.39 12.86
CA LEU A 64 -3.82 -4.10 12.62
C LEU A 64 -4.50 -4.52 13.93
N PRO A 65 -5.82 -4.70 13.96
CA PRO A 65 -6.50 -5.22 15.14
C PRO A 65 -5.88 -6.56 15.60
N ALA A 66 -5.64 -6.68 16.90
CA ALA A 66 -4.96 -7.81 17.55
C ALA A 66 -3.53 -8.12 17.07
N GLN A 67 -2.96 -7.30 16.21
CA GLN A 67 -1.57 -7.45 15.79
C GLN A 67 -0.62 -7.10 16.94
N THR A 68 0.41 -7.91 17.11
CA THR A 68 1.49 -7.65 18.05
C THR A 68 2.77 -7.24 17.31
N VAL A 69 3.71 -6.62 18.03
CA VAL A 69 5.04 -6.32 17.46
C VAL A 69 5.70 -7.58 16.92
N ILE A 70 5.53 -8.72 17.59
CA ILE A 70 6.10 -10.01 17.18
C ILE A 70 5.44 -10.53 15.90
N SER A 71 4.11 -10.51 15.80
CA SER A 71 3.41 -10.99 14.59
C SER A 71 3.75 -10.11 13.38
N TYR A 72 3.88 -8.80 13.59
CA TYR A 72 4.32 -7.89 12.56
C TYR A 72 5.77 -8.12 12.13
N GLU A 73 6.68 -8.37 13.07
CA GLU A 73 8.07 -8.75 12.77
C GLU A 73 8.16 -10.02 11.92
N ILE A 74 7.34 -11.03 12.23
CA ILE A 74 7.24 -12.26 11.44
C ILE A 74 6.79 -11.94 10.01
N THR A 75 5.81 -11.06 9.84
CA THR A 75 5.36 -10.60 8.52
C THR A 75 6.50 -9.95 7.74
N LEU A 76 7.24 -9.01 8.33
CA LEU A 76 8.39 -8.37 7.69
C LEU A 76 9.47 -9.37 7.30
N LYS A 77 9.82 -10.31 8.20
CA LYS A 77 10.82 -11.36 7.92
C LYS A 77 10.39 -12.29 6.77
N ASN A 78 9.11 -12.61 6.69
CA ASN A 78 8.57 -13.41 5.59
C ASN A 78 8.67 -12.66 4.25
N VAL A 79 8.34 -11.37 4.23
CA VAL A 79 8.51 -10.54 3.02
C VAL A 79 9.97 -10.41 2.62
N LEU A 80 10.88 -10.20 3.57
CA LEU A 80 12.32 -10.08 3.31
C LEU A 80 12.93 -11.36 2.70
N ARG A 81 12.40 -12.55 3.04
CA ARG A 81 12.82 -13.83 2.42
C ARG A 81 12.52 -13.89 0.92
N LEU A 82 11.47 -13.21 0.47
CA LEU A 82 11.08 -13.14 -0.95
C LEU A 82 11.95 -12.18 -1.75
N LYS A 83 12.70 -11.31 -1.06
CA LYS A 83 13.62 -10.33 -1.64
C LYS A 83 12.96 -9.44 -2.71
N PRO A 84 11.81 -8.81 -2.45
CA PRO A 84 11.24 -7.85 -3.38
C PRO A 84 12.19 -6.67 -3.58
N GLU A 85 12.02 -5.90 -4.62
CA GLU A 85 12.82 -4.69 -4.88
C GLU A 85 12.32 -3.49 -4.09
N HIS A 86 11.04 -3.53 -3.71
CA HIS A 86 10.36 -2.45 -3.02
C HIS A 86 9.40 -2.98 -1.95
N ILE A 87 9.26 -2.27 -0.85
CA ILE A 87 8.33 -2.58 0.24
C ILE A 87 7.63 -1.29 0.65
N SER A 88 6.28 -1.31 0.63
CA SER A 88 5.46 -0.26 1.21
C SER A 88 4.98 -0.73 2.59
N ALA A 89 5.36 -0.03 3.65
CA ALA A 89 5.00 -0.39 5.03
C ALA A 89 4.32 0.81 5.70
N TYR A 90 3.04 0.68 5.99
CA TYR A 90 2.22 1.75 6.56
C TYR A 90 1.29 1.25 7.66
N SER A 91 0.95 2.13 8.60
CA SER A 91 0.02 1.82 9.67
C SER A 91 -1.43 1.86 9.19
N LEU A 92 -2.28 1.03 9.79
CA LEU A 92 -3.72 1.10 9.60
C LEU A 92 -4.25 2.46 10.05
N MET A 93 -4.95 3.15 9.16
CA MET A 93 -5.69 4.37 9.47
C MET A 93 -7.19 4.06 9.50
N ILE A 94 -7.86 4.47 10.56
CA ILE A 94 -9.31 4.29 10.72
C ILE A 94 -10.02 5.52 10.15
N GLU A 95 -10.56 5.39 8.95
CA GLU A 95 -11.26 6.47 8.27
C GLU A 95 -12.76 6.45 8.57
N LYS A 96 -13.36 7.63 8.74
CA LYS A 96 -14.81 7.78 8.93
C LYS A 96 -15.59 7.15 7.78
N ASP A 97 -16.81 6.76 8.06
CA ASP A 97 -17.73 6.15 7.09
C ASP A 97 -17.26 4.82 6.51
N THR A 98 -16.39 4.11 7.25
CA THR A 98 -15.94 2.75 6.91
C THR A 98 -16.40 1.73 7.95
N PRO A 99 -16.56 0.44 7.58
CA PRO A 99 -16.87 -0.62 8.55
C PRO A 99 -15.82 -0.75 9.68
N PHE A 100 -14.59 -0.34 9.42
CA PHE A 100 -13.54 -0.29 10.43
C PHE A 100 -13.77 0.81 11.44
N TYR A 101 -14.24 1.98 11.02
CA TYR A 101 -14.61 3.06 11.92
C TYR A 101 -15.74 2.65 12.86
N GLU A 102 -16.77 1.98 12.34
CA GLU A 102 -17.88 1.49 13.16
C GLU A 102 -17.40 0.52 14.26
N ARG A 103 -16.36 -0.28 13.99
CA ARG A 103 -15.85 -1.31 14.90
C ARG A 103 -14.79 -0.80 15.88
N TYR A 104 -13.95 0.14 15.46
CA TYR A 104 -12.71 0.47 16.17
C TYR A 104 -12.55 1.96 16.48
N SER A 105 -13.52 2.81 16.22
CA SER A 105 -13.46 4.26 16.54
C SER A 105 -13.27 4.55 18.03
N GLU A 106 -13.84 3.71 18.91
CA GLU A 106 -13.64 3.83 20.35
C GLU A 106 -12.18 3.53 20.73
N ASP A 107 -11.61 2.46 20.17
CA ASP A 107 -10.20 2.09 20.35
C ASP A 107 -9.25 3.17 19.82
N GLU A 108 -9.59 3.77 18.68
CA GLU A 108 -8.84 4.90 18.11
C GLU A 108 -8.85 6.12 19.04
N TYR A 109 -10.02 6.44 19.60
CA TYR A 109 -10.15 7.53 20.58
C TYR A 109 -9.32 7.24 21.84
N ILE A 110 -9.40 6.02 22.39
CA ILE A 110 -8.62 5.60 23.56
C ILE A 110 -7.14 5.70 23.28
N ARG A 111 -6.69 5.23 22.11
CA ARG A 111 -5.30 5.29 21.66
C ARG A 111 -4.81 6.73 21.56
N ALA A 112 -5.57 7.61 20.91
CA ALA A 112 -5.24 9.03 20.77
C ALA A 112 -5.16 9.76 22.12
N ALA A 113 -5.90 9.29 23.14
CA ALA A 113 -5.85 9.79 24.51
C ALA A 113 -4.69 9.17 25.34
N GLY A 114 -3.82 8.35 24.74
CA GLY A 114 -2.72 7.66 25.42
C GLY A 114 -3.16 6.48 26.27
N GLY A 115 -4.40 6.02 26.12
CA GLY A 115 -4.97 4.85 26.82
C GLY A 115 -4.55 3.53 26.16
N LYS A 116 -5.03 2.42 26.74
CA LYS A 116 -4.82 1.07 26.21
C LYS A 116 -6.07 0.60 25.47
N PRO A 117 -6.07 0.56 24.11
CA PRO A 117 -7.19 0.06 23.34
C PRO A 117 -7.44 -1.43 23.62
N LYS A 118 -8.63 -1.89 23.28
CA LYS A 118 -9.01 -3.29 23.45
C LYS A 118 -8.56 -4.18 22.30
N TYR A 119 -8.69 -3.68 21.09
CA TYR A 119 -8.44 -4.43 19.85
C TYR A 119 -7.24 -3.90 19.05
N LEU A 120 -7.07 -2.57 19.02
CA LEU A 120 -5.95 -1.96 18.33
C LEU A 120 -4.69 -2.00 19.20
N PRO A 121 -3.50 -2.08 18.60
CA PRO A 121 -2.26 -1.84 19.33
C PRO A 121 -2.25 -0.43 19.95
N SER A 122 -1.60 -0.31 21.10
CA SER A 122 -1.36 0.99 21.72
C SER A 122 -0.44 1.86 20.85
N GLU A 123 -0.44 3.17 21.10
CA GLU A 123 0.48 4.10 20.40
C GLU A 123 1.95 3.69 20.56
N GLU A 124 2.33 3.18 21.73
CA GLU A 124 3.68 2.70 21.98
C GLU A 124 4.02 1.44 21.17
N GLU A 125 3.09 0.50 21.02
CA GLU A 125 3.28 -0.68 20.17
C GLU A 125 3.37 -0.29 18.69
N GLU A 126 2.55 0.63 18.22
CA GLU A 126 2.63 1.16 16.85
C GLU A 126 3.97 1.86 16.60
N ARG A 127 4.43 2.67 17.53
CA ARG A 127 5.75 3.31 17.48
C ARG A 127 6.88 2.29 17.42
N ARG A 128 6.77 1.20 18.18
CA ARG A 128 7.74 0.09 18.14
C ARG A 128 7.73 -0.64 16.80
N MET A 129 6.54 -0.88 16.22
CA MET A 129 6.43 -1.47 14.88
C MET A 129 7.06 -0.57 13.82
N TYR A 130 6.82 0.74 13.88
CA TYR A 130 7.43 1.71 12.97
C TYR A 130 8.97 1.71 13.09
N LYS A 131 9.51 1.73 14.30
CA LYS A 131 10.95 1.68 14.54
C LYS A 131 11.55 0.37 14.03
N LEU A 132 10.92 -0.76 14.37
CA LEU A 132 11.29 -2.09 13.89
C LEU A 132 11.35 -2.15 12.36
N THR A 133 10.32 -1.61 11.68
CA THR A 133 10.30 -1.56 10.21
C THR A 133 11.53 -0.86 9.66
N LYS A 134 11.82 0.33 10.17
CA LYS A 134 12.96 1.13 9.71
C LYS A 134 14.29 0.42 9.92
N GLU A 135 14.50 -0.18 11.09
CA GLU A 135 15.74 -0.85 11.45
C GLU A 135 15.92 -2.15 10.64
N LEU A 136 14.90 -3.01 10.66
CA LEU A 136 14.96 -4.31 10.00
C LEU A 136 15.12 -4.20 8.48
N LEU A 137 14.40 -3.26 7.84
CA LEU A 137 14.50 -3.05 6.40
C LEU A 137 15.87 -2.47 6.01
N ALA A 138 16.40 -1.52 6.80
CA ALA A 138 17.73 -0.94 6.57
C ALA A 138 18.84 -2.01 6.67
N GLU A 139 18.78 -2.90 7.66
CA GLU A 139 19.70 -4.03 7.82
C GLU A 139 19.73 -4.98 6.60
N HIS A 140 18.62 -5.02 5.85
CA HIS A 140 18.47 -5.86 4.65
C HIS A 140 18.66 -5.09 3.33
N GLY A 141 19.18 -3.86 3.38
CA GLY A 141 19.51 -3.07 2.21
C GLY A 141 18.34 -2.33 1.56
N TYR A 142 17.24 -2.11 2.30
CA TYR A 142 16.13 -1.28 1.86
C TYR A 142 16.24 0.12 2.46
N ASN A 143 16.47 1.12 1.62
CA ASN A 143 16.53 2.51 2.03
C ASN A 143 15.15 3.13 2.05
N ARG A 144 14.81 3.79 3.15
CA ARG A 144 13.58 4.58 3.21
C ARG A 144 13.77 5.88 2.42
N TYR A 145 12.98 6.09 1.37
CA TYR A 145 13.08 7.29 0.54
C TYR A 145 11.90 8.27 0.75
N GLU A 146 10.83 7.82 1.41
CA GLU A 146 9.73 8.67 1.88
C GLU A 146 9.09 8.07 3.16
N ILE A 147 7.89 8.48 3.57
CA ILE A 147 7.31 8.14 4.88
C ILE A 147 7.11 6.64 5.07
N SER A 148 6.53 5.97 4.06
CA SER A 148 6.06 4.58 4.12
C SER A 148 6.74 3.65 3.13
N ASN A 149 7.57 4.17 2.23
CA ASN A 149 8.16 3.39 1.15
C ASN A 149 9.66 3.18 1.32
N TYR A 150 10.05 1.93 1.12
CA TYR A 150 11.41 1.43 1.23
C TYR A 150 11.79 0.71 -0.06
N ALA A 151 12.98 0.95 -0.57
CA ALA A 151 13.44 0.34 -1.81
C ALA A 151 14.91 -0.05 -1.73
N ARG A 152 15.30 -1.03 -2.52
CA ARG A 152 16.70 -1.21 -2.89
C ARG A 152 17.14 -0.05 -3.76
N GLU A 153 18.41 0.25 -3.77
CA GLU A 153 18.98 1.34 -4.58
C GLU A 153 18.56 1.20 -6.05
N GLY A 154 18.00 2.28 -6.62
CA GLY A 154 17.53 2.34 -8.00
C GLY A 154 16.12 1.79 -8.23
N TYR A 155 15.43 1.28 -7.19
CA TYR A 155 14.05 0.76 -7.29
C TYR A 155 13.01 1.65 -6.61
N GLU A 156 13.36 2.89 -6.26
CA GLU A 156 12.43 3.88 -5.76
C GLU A 156 11.30 4.10 -6.78
N CYS A 157 10.07 4.17 -6.31
CA CYS A 157 8.92 4.42 -7.18
C CYS A 157 8.98 5.85 -7.73
N LYS A 158 9.34 6.02 -9.00
CA LYS A 158 9.46 7.33 -9.66
C LYS A 158 8.18 8.15 -9.53
N HIS A 159 7.03 7.51 -9.61
CA HIS A 159 5.74 8.17 -9.45
C HIS A 159 5.59 8.80 -8.04
N ASN A 160 5.94 8.05 -6.98
CA ASN A 160 5.89 8.58 -5.61
C ASN A 160 6.93 9.70 -5.41
N VAL A 161 8.14 9.51 -5.93
CA VAL A 161 9.20 10.55 -5.87
C VAL A 161 8.74 11.83 -6.58
N GLY A 162 8.08 11.71 -7.73
CA GLY A 162 7.52 12.85 -8.46
C GLY A 162 6.52 13.66 -7.62
N TYR A 163 5.63 13.00 -6.87
CA TYR A 163 4.72 13.68 -5.95
C TYR A 163 5.49 14.45 -4.85
N TRP A 164 6.48 13.84 -4.24
CA TRP A 164 7.30 14.50 -3.21
C TRP A 164 8.13 15.68 -3.75
N ARG A 165 8.55 15.60 -5.01
CA ARG A 165 9.24 16.70 -5.72
C ARG A 165 8.29 17.75 -6.26
N ARG A 166 6.97 17.55 -6.12
CA ARG A 166 5.94 18.44 -6.67
C ARG A 166 6.02 18.57 -8.20
N GLU A 167 6.38 17.51 -8.88
CA GLU A 167 6.36 17.47 -10.34
C GLU A 167 4.91 17.62 -10.85
N ASN A 168 4.74 18.29 -11.98
CA ASN A 168 3.42 18.46 -12.58
C ASN A 168 2.83 17.12 -13.01
N TYR A 169 1.56 16.90 -12.71
CA TYR A 169 0.82 15.72 -13.15
C TYR A 169 -0.65 16.06 -13.35
N ILE A 170 -1.29 15.35 -14.27
CA ILE A 170 -2.71 15.45 -14.55
C ILE A 170 -3.38 14.13 -14.19
N GLY A 171 -4.32 14.20 -13.24
CA GLY A 171 -5.13 13.06 -12.85
C GLY A 171 -6.29 12.84 -13.83
N MET A 172 -6.50 11.59 -14.22
CA MET A 172 -7.59 11.19 -15.11
C MET A 172 -8.60 10.36 -14.34
N GLY A 173 -9.88 10.61 -14.59
CA GLY A 173 -11.00 9.91 -13.96
C GLY A 173 -11.68 10.71 -12.84
N ILE A 174 -12.74 10.13 -12.29
CA ILE A 174 -13.57 10.74 -11.23
C ILE A 174 -12.75 10.88 -9.96
N GLY A 175 -12.81 12.05 -9.32
CA GLY A 175 -12.11 12.33 -8.07
C GLY A 175 -10.57 12.38 -8.19
N ALA A 176 -10.00 12.19 -9.38
CA ALA A 176 -8.56 12.23 -9.57
C ALA A 176 -7.99 13.62 -9.28
N SER A 177 -6.88 13.65 -8.55
CA SER A 177 -6.16 14.89 -8.24
C SER A 177 -5.12 15.20 -9.30
N SER A 178 -4.87 16.48 -9.52
CA SER A 178 -3.83 17.01 -10.40
C SER A 178 -2.98 18.02 -9.66
N LEU A 179 -1.73 18.18 -10.09
CA LEU A 179 -0.85 19.28 -9.70
C LEU A 179 -0.27 19.90 -10.98
N PHE A 180 -0.56 21.14 -11.24
CA PHE A 180 -0.01 21.86 -12.38
C PHE A 180 0.35 23.29 -11.97
N GLU A 181 1.55 23.75 -12.29
CA GLU A 181 2.08 25.07 -11.92
C GLU A 181 1.85 25.41 -10.44
N ASN A 182 2.21 24.47 -9.53
CA ASN A 182 1.99 24.57 -8.08
C ASN A 182 0.53 24.67 -7.61
N THR A 183 -0.43 24.58 -8.51
CA THR A 183 -1.87 24.56 -8.17
C THR A 183 -2.37 23.13 -8.12
N ARG A 184 -2.93 22.74 -6.96
CA ARG A 184 -3.58 21.43 -6.82
C ARG A 184 -5.07 21.57 -7.05
N PHE A 185 -5.62 20.72 -7.88
CA PHE A 185 -7.06 20.62 -8.15
C PHE A 185 -7.46 19.15 -8.30
N HIS A 186 -8.75 18.89 -8.29
CA HIS A 186 -9.30 17.54 -8.45
C HIS A 186 -10.50 17.56 -9.36
N ASN A 187 -10.72 16.43 -10.02
CA ASN A 187 -11.90 16.20 -10.85
C ASN A 187 -13.12 15.98 -9.94
N THR A 188 -14.31 16.24 -10.47
CA THR A 188 -15.56 15.99 -9.74
C THR A 188 -15.68 14.54 -9.32
N CYS A 189 -16.10 14.30 -8.08
CA CYS A 189 -16.32 12.96 -7.53
C CYS A 189 -17.63 12.32 -7.98
N LEU A 190 -18.58 13.12 -8.54
CA LEU A 190 -19.90 12.63 -8.94
C LEU A 190 -19.95 12.39 -10.44
N LEU A 191 -20.32 11.17 -10.83
CA LEU A 191 -20.42 10.75 -12.23
C LEU A 191 -21.40 11.64 -13.03
N TYR A 192 -22.48 12.09 -12.37
CA TYR A 192 -23.55 12.89 -13.01
C TYR A 192 -23.20 14.37 -13.18
N THR A 193 -22.13 14.85 -12.58
CA THR A 193 -21.67 16.25 -12.71
C THR A 193 -20.45 16.40 -13.60
N SER A 194 -19.89 15.30 -14.07
CA SER A 194 -18.81 15.31 -15.06
C SER A 194 -19.42 15.38 -16.47
N PRO A 195 -19.18 16.45 -17.26
CA PRO A 195 -19.70 16.52 -18.62
C PRO A 195 -19.14 15.37 -19.44
N SER A 196 -20.02 14.59 -20.07
CA SER A 196 -19.58 13.53 -20.97
C SER A 196 -19.06 14.17 -22.30
N PRO A 197 -18.19 13.49 -23.04
CA PRO A 197 -17.78 13.98 -24.37
C PRO A 197 -18.93 14.21 -25.37
N ARG A 198 -20.10 13.62 -25.08
CA ARG A 198 -21.34 13.86 -25.87
C ARG A 198 -22.00 15.19 -25.51
N ASP A 199 -21.89 15.63 -24.25
CA ASP A 199 -22.47 16.87 -23.77
C ASP A 199 -21.68 18.09 -24.28
N MET A 200 -20.35 17.94 -24.44
CA MET A 200 -19.47 18.98 -24.98
C MET A 200 -19.66 19.26 -26.49
N ARG A 201 -20.35 18.38 -27.23
CA ARG A 201 -20.63 18.56 -28.68
C ARG A 201 -21.92 19.32 -28.96
N ARG A 202 -22.66 19.77 -27.95
CA ARG A 202 -23.95 20.45 -28.08
C ARG A 202 -23.94 21.92 -27.64
N SER A 203 -22.75 22.46 -27.32
CA SER A 203 -22.57 23.89 -27.02
C SER A 203 -21.89 24.62 -28.15
#